data_03ce94b5ea14602f023dd0494695cf44
#
_entry.id   03ce94b5ea14602f023dd0494695cf44
#
_cell.length_a   1.000
_cell.length_b   1.000
_cell.length_c   1.000
_cell.angle_alpha   90.00
_cell.angle_beta   90.00
_cell.angle_gamma   90.00
#
_symmetry.space_group_name_H-M   'P 1'
#
loop_
_entity.id
_entity.type
_entity.pdbx_description
1 polymer ?
#
loop_
_entity_poly.entity_id
_entity_poly.type
_entity_poly.pdbx_seq_one_letter_code
_entity_poly.pdbx_strand_id
1 'polypeptide(L)'
;QSGLHWVPSAKPFIPDFRLEYTISRPWVYTHNDTTNTFSSMDMGLGFPYGPSAQVLRIATNLFPTARILINGTVDFVNKGSGMGSSLFHNYAFRDATLDNNTPLLVAPVYDKSVITFSIKYDLSRYIKLHSDFMYSSSDGNQIKVGMIWDW
;
A
#
# COMPACT_ATOMS: atom_id res chain seq x y z
N GLN A 1 -11.22 0.23 -6.91
CA GLN A 1 -10.59 1.35 -6.21
C GLN A 1 -11.39 2.62 -6.47
N SER A 2 -11.62 3.40 -5.43
CA SER A 2 -12.26 4.72 -5.49
C SER A 2 -11.48 5.67 -4.59
N GLY A 3 -11.46 6.96 -4.94
CA GLY A 3 -10.72 7.92 -4.12
C GLY A 3 -11.11 9.36 -4.42
N LEU A 4 -10.75 10.23 -3.48
CA LEU A 4 -10.86 11.68 -3.55
C LEU A 4 -9.50 12.29 -3.30
N HIS A 5 -9.09 13.19 -4.17
CA HIS A 5 -7.87 13.98 -3.98
C HIS A 5 -8.24 15.46 -3.98
N TRP A 6 -7.95 16.14 -2.89
CA TRP A 6 -8.15 17.57 -2.74
C TRP A 6 -6.81 18.29 -2.68
N VAL A 7 -6.61 19.20 -3.62
CA VAL A 7 -5.43 20.05 -3.71
C VAL A 7 -5.89 21.48 -3.51
N PRO A 8 -5.54 22.13 -2.40
CA PRO A 8 -5.88 23.54 -2.19
C PRO A 8 -5.14 24.42 -3.20
N SER A 9 -5.76 25.54 -3.55
CA SER A 9 -5.15 26.51 -4.48
C SER A 9 -3.81 26.99 -3.92
N ALA A 10 -2.84 27.04 -4.79
CA ALA A 10 -1.39 27.28 -4.66
C ALA A 10 -0.92 28.31 -3.61
N LYS A 11 -1.17 28.07 -2.34
CA LYS A 11 -0.48 28.78 -1.26
C LYS A 11 0.59 27.83 -0.71
N PRO A 12 1.84 28.29 -0.47
CA PRO A 12 2.83 27.50 0.25
C PRO A 12 2.26 27.13 1.62
N PHE A 13 2.61 25.94 2.13
CA PHE A 13 2.22 25.39 3.44
C PHE A 13 0.81 24.78 3.57
N ILE A 14 0.01 24.68 2.51
CA ILE A 14 -1.26 23.99 2.61
C ILE A 14 -1.05 22.54 2.17
N PRO A 15 -1.34 21.54 3.02
CA PRO A 15 -1.22 20.14 2.64
C PRO A 15 -2.27 19.76 1.60
N ASP A 16 -1.93 18.90 0.67
CA ASP A 16 -2.93 18.16 -0.08
C ASP A 16 -3.48 17.00 0.77
N PHE A 17 -4.67 16.54 0.46
CA PHE A 17 -5.29 15.40 1.11
C PHE A 17 -5.80 14.41 0.09
N ARG A 18 -5.54 13.13 0.36
CA ARG A 18 -6.02 12.04 -0.45
C ARG A 18 -6.71 11.00 0.42
N LEU A 19 -7.91 10.61 0.02
CA LEU A 19 -8.67 9.53 0.61
C LEU A 19 -8.88 8.47 -0.46
N GLU A 20 -8.50 7.24 -0.19
CA GLU A 20 -8.65 6.11 -1.12
C GLU A 20 -9.25 4.92 -0.42
N TYR A 21 -10.17 4.26 -1.11
CA TYR A 21 -10.71 2.98 -0.71
C TYR A 21 -10.43 1.93 -1.79
N THR A 22 -9.77 0.87 -1.41
CA THR A 22 -9.37 -0.21 -2.31
C THR A 22 -9.87 -1.55 -1.78
N ILE A 23 -10.44 -2.35 -2.67
CA ILE A 23 -10.81 -3.74 -2.42
C ILE A 23 -10.03 -4.63 -3.37
N SER A 24 -9.38 -5.64 -2.85
CA SER A 24 -8.76 -6.72 -3.60
C SER A 24 -9.42 -8.04 -3.18
N ARG A 25 -10.13 -8.68 -4.11
CA ARG A 25 -10.83 -9.93 -3.83
C ARG A 25 -9.85 -11.10 -3.67
N PRO A 26 -10.29 -12.22 -3.06
CA PRO A 26 -9.52 -13.47 -3.05
C PRO A 26 -9.19 -13.91 -4.49
N TRP A 27 -8.06 -14.60 -4.65
CA TRP A 27 -7.57 -15.16 -5.91
C TRP A 27 -7.19 -14.12 -7.00
N VAL A 28 -7.35 -12.82 -6.74
CA VAL A 28 -6.83 -11.78 -7.63
C VAL A 28 -5.30 -11.92 -7.69
N TYR A 29 -4.73 -11.84 -8.87
CA TYR A 29 -3.29 -12.03 -9.16
C TYR A 29 -2.80 -13.49 -9.22
N THR A 30 -3.63 -14.48 -8.91
CA THR A 30 -3.28 -15.90 -9.07
C THR A 30 -3.81 -16.46 -10.39
N HIS A 31 -3.17 -17.50 -10.90
CA HIS A 31 -3.57 -18.20 -12.13
C HIS A 31 -3.39 -19.71 -11.99
N ASN A 32 -4.10 -20.50 -12.80
CA ASN A 32 -3.94 -21.95 -12.86
C ASN A 32 -2.51 -22.36 -13.21
N ASP A 33 -1.90 -21.63 -14.14
CA ASP A 33 -0.49 -21.74 -14.43
C ASP A 33 0.28 -20.76 -13.55
N THR A 34 1.12 -21.27 -12.68
CA THR A 34 1.89 -20.48 -11.72
C THR A 34 2.84 -19.49 -12.38
N THR A 35 3.26 -19.75 -13.64
CA THR A 35 4.10 -18.83 -14.41
C THR A 35 3.37 -17.54 -14.78
N ASN A 36 2.05 -17.56 -14.82
CA ASN A 36 1.18 -16.41 -15.11
C ASN A 36 0.67 -15.70 -13.86
N THR A 37 1.12 -16.09 -12.67
CA THR A 37 0.83 -15.38 -11.44
C THR A 37 1.47 -13.99 -11.48
N PHE A 38 0.70 -12.95 -11.07
CA PHE A 38 1.17 -11.56 -11.12
C PHE A 38 2.15 -11.26 -9.98
N SER A 39 3.34 -11.86 -10.10
CA SER A 39 4.43 -11.74 -9.13
C SER A 39 5.79 -11.70 -9.84
N SER A 40 6.80 -11.16 -9.17
CA SER A 40 8.19 -11.17 -9.58
C SER A 40 9.08 -11.30 -8.36
N MET A 41 10.06 -12.20 -8.41
CA MET A 41 10.99 -12.47 -7.30
C MET A 41 10.26 -12.69 -5.96
N ASP A 42 9.22 -13.52 -5.97
CA ASP A 42 8.37 -13.83 -4.82
C ASP A 42 7.61 -12.63 -4.22
N MET A 43 7.55 -11.51 -4.93
CA MET A 43 6.77 -10.34 -4.55
C MET A 43 5.59 -10.14 -5.50
N GLY A 44 4.43 -9.83 -4.96
CA GLY A 44 3.28 -9.43 -5.76
C GLY A 44 3.50 -8.10 -6.47
N LEU A 45 3.23 -8.05 -7.77
CA LEU A 45 3.35 -6.83 -8.58
C LEU A 45 2.12 -5.90 -8.48
N GLY A 46 1.10 -6.32 -7.76
CA GLY A 46 -0.15 -5.59 -7.66
C GLY A 46 -0.28 -4.79 -6.37
N PHE A 47 -1.48 -4.87 -5.78
CA PHE A 47 -1.83 -4.17 -4.57
C PHE A 47 -0.93 -4.59 -3.38
N PRO A 48 -0.34 -3.65 -2.62
CA PRO A 48 0.68 -3.96 -1.61
C PRO A 48 0.23 -4.95 -0.53
N TYR A 49 -1.07 -4.98 -0.24
CA TYR A 49 -1.65 -5.90 0.75
C TYR A 49 -2.10 -7.24 0.14
N GLY A 50 -1.93 -7.41 -1.17
CA GLY A 50 -2.26 -8.62 -1.91
C GLY A 50 -3.77 -8.89 -2.01
N PRO A 51 -4.16 -10.12 -2.40
CA PRO A 51 -5.56 -10.52 -2.53
C PRO A 51 -6.25 -10.63 -1.16
N SER A 52 -7.59 -10.62 -1.16
CA SER A 52 -8.43 -10.69 0.04
C SER A 52 -8.14 -9.56 1.05
N ALA A 53 -8.10 -8.32 0.57
CA ALA A 53 -7.84 -7.14 1.40
C ALA A 53 -8.78 -5.99 1.08
N GLN A 54 -9.17 -5.25 2.11
CA GLN A 54 -9.85 -3.96 2.03
C GLN A 54 -8.98 -2.92 2.73
N VAL A 55 -8.77 -1.77 2.10
CA VAL A 55 -7.91 -0.72 2.65
C VAL A 55 -8.58 0.63 2.50
N LEU A 56 -8.69 1.34 3.60
CA LEU A 56 -8.96 2.76 3.63
C LEU A 56 -7.64 3.48 3.87
N ARG A 57 -7.18 4.25 2.88
CA ARG A 57 -5.95 5.05 2.95
C ARG A 57 -6.29 6.52 3.08
N ILE A 58 -5.66 7.16 4.04
CA ILE A 58 -5.62 8.61 4.17
C ILE A 58 -4.18 9.04 3.95
N ALA A 59 -3.94 9.96 3.02
CA ALA A 59 -2.60 10.46 2.71
C ALA A 59 -2.58 11.98 2.63
N THR A 60 -1.45 12.57 2.97
CA THR A 60 -1.22 14.00 2.88
C THR A 60 0.23 14.27 2.44
N ASN A 61 0.41 15.31 1.62
CA ASN A 61 1.70 15.86 1.28
C ASN A 61 1.75 17.32 1.68
N LEU A 62 2.83 17.73 2.29
CA LEU A 62 3.10 19.11 2.67
C LEU A 62 4.43 19.55 2.05
N PHE A 63 4.44 20.69 1.42
CA PHE A 63 5.62 21.33 0.83
C PHE A 63 5.94 22.62 1.57
N PRO A 64 6.63 22.57 2.74
CA PRO A 64 6.97 23.78 3.51
C PRO A 64 7.87 24.72 2.71
N THR A 65 8.70 24.18 1.84
CA THR A 65 9.53 24.91 0.89
C THR A 65 9.63 24.11 -0.41
N ALA A 66 10.16 24.71 -1.46
CA ALA A 66 10.44 24.00 -2.71
C ALA A 66 11.45 22.83 -2.57
N ARG A 67 12.15 22.75 -1.44
CA ARG A 67 13.17 21.73 -1.16
C ARG A 67 12.76 20.67 -0.16
N ILE A 68 11.62 20.85 0.49
CA ILE A 68 11.16 19.94 1.56
C ILE A 68 9.81 19.37 1.17
N LEU A 69 9.73 18.05 1.12
CA LEU A 69 8.48 17.30 1.03
C LEU A 69 8.30 16.47 2.31
N ILE A 70 7.19 16.67 2.95
CA ILE A 70 6.72 15.84 4.06
C ILE A 70 5.51 15.06 3.56
N ASN A 71 5.55 13.74 3.72
CA ASN A 71 4.46 12.85 3.35
C ASN A 71 4.00 12.06 4.57
N GLY A 72 2.70 11.96 4.75
CA GLY A 72 2.08 11.14 5.79
C GLY A 72 1.02 10.24 5.18
N THR A 73 0.99 8.97 5.56
CA THR A 73 -0.06 8.03 5.19
C THR A 73 -0.52 7.21 6.38
N VAL A 74 -1.83 6.95 6.42
CA VAL A 74 -2.45 6.01 7.36
C VAL A 74 -3.29 5.05 6.55
N ASP A 75 -2.99 3.76 6.67
CA ASP A 75 -3.76 2.68 6.07
C ASP A 75 -4.50 1.90 7.16
N PHE A 76 -5.81 1.81 7.04
CA PHE A 76 -6.65 0.88 7.80
C PHE A 76 -6.94 -0.32 6.91
N VAL A 77 -6.43 -1.47 7.30
CA VAL A 77 -6.41 -2.68 6.48
C VAL A 77 -7.21 -3.78 7.16
N ASN A 78 -8.21 -4.31 6.46
CA ASN A 78 -8.89 -5.55 6.80
C ASN A 78 -8.39 -6.62 5.83
N LYS A 79 -7.75 -7.65 6.35
CA LYS A 79 -7.08 -8.68 5.55
C LYS A 79 -7.63 -10.06 5.90
N GLY A 80 -8.11 -10.77 4.89
CA GLY A 80 -8.40 -12.20 5.01
C GLY A 80 -7.12 -13.02 4.95
N SER A 81 -7.05 -14.12 5.68
CA SER A 81 -5.91 -15.05 5.72
C SER A 81 -6.23 -16.46 5.25
N GLY A 82 -7.48 -16.73 4.86
CA GLY A 82 -7.88 -18.03 4.32
C GLY A 82 -7.37 -18.31 2.91
N MET A 83 -7.84 -19.39 2.31
CA MET A 83 -7.42 -19.83 0.98
C MET A 83 -7.77 -18.78 -0.10
N GLY A 84 -6.83 -18.42 -0.94
CA GLY A 84 -6.96 -17.34 -1.93
C GLY A 84 -6.52 -15.95 -1.45
N SER A 85 -6.09 -15.83 -0.18
CA SER A 85 -5.59 -14.57 0.38
C SER A 85 -4.10 -14.30 0.09
N SER A 86 -3.40 -15.26 -0.47
CA SER A 86 -1.98 -15.18 -0.82
C SER A 86 -1.78 -15.49 -2.30
N LEU A 87 -0.78 -14.87 -2.90
CA LEU A 87 -0.31 -15.17 -4.27
C LEU A 87 0.26 -16.59 -4.42
N PHE A 88 0.71 -17.17 -3.30
CA PHE A 88 1.30 -18.52 -3.27
C PHE A 88 0.26 -19.63 -3.12
N HIS A 89 -1.02 -19.28 -2.94
CA HIS A 89 -2.07 -20.28 -2.94
C HIS A 89 -2.29 -20.78 -4.36
N ASN A 90 -2.22 -22.11 -4.53
CA ASN A 90 -2.47 -22.72 -5.84
C ASN A 90 -3.96 -22.56 -6.21
N TYR A 91 -4.19 -21.92 -7.34
CA TYR A 91 -5.52 -21.63 -7.87
C TYR A 91 -6.34 -22.91 -8.15
N ALA A 92 -5.68 -24.04 -8.41
CA ALA A 92 -6.35 -25.33 -8.62
C ALA A 92 -7.15 -25.80 -7.40
N PHE A 93 -6.82 -25.32 -6.19
CA PHE A 93 -7.58 -25.64 -4.96
C PHE A 93 -8.73 -24.68 -4.70
N ARG A 94 -9.05 -23.79 -5.65
CA ARG A 94 -10.20 -22.92 -5.55
C ARG A 94 -11.49 -23.73 -5.55
N ASP A 95 -12.40 -23.40 -4.65
CA ASP A 95 -13.75 -23.93 -4.70
C ASP A 95 -14.54 -23.23 -5.81
N ALA A 96 -14.75 -23.94 -6.92
CA ALA A 96 -15.48 -23.44 -8.08
C ALA A 96 -16.97 -23.15 -7.77
N THR A 97 -17.53 -23.71 -6.71
CA THR A 97 -18.93 -23.44 -6.32
C THR A 97 -19.11 -22.02 -5.81
N LEU A 98 -18.01 -21.36 -5.37
CA LEU A 98 -18.00 -20.00 -4.86
C LEU A 98 -17.77 -18.94 -5.95
N ASP A 99 -17.58 -19.32 -7.21
CA ASP A 99 -17.23 -18.37 -8.29
C ASP A 99 -18.24 -17.23 -8.47
N ASN A 100 -19.53 -17.54 -8.29
CA ASN A 100 -20.59 -16.54 -8.38
C ASN A 100 -20.87 -15.80 -7.06
N ASN A 101 -20.31 -16.25 -5.95
CA ASN A 101 -20.53 -15.69 -4.61
C ASN A 101 -19.25 -15.67 -3.79
N THR A 102 -18.13 -15.30 -4.39
CA THR A 102 -16.86 -15.18 -3.68
C THR A 102 -16.95 -14.07 -2.64
N PRO A 103 -16.67 -14.37 -1.35
CA PRO A 103 -16.68 -13.35 -0.30
C PRO A 103 -15.61 -12.29 -0.60
N LEU A 104 -15.82 -11.05 -0.12
CA LEU A 104 -14.84 -9.99 -0.27
C LEU A 104 -13.53 -10.30 0.47
N LEU A 105 -13.67 -10.89 1.67
CA LEU A 105 -12.54 -11.32 2.49
C LEU A 105 -12.74 -12.79 2.88
N VAL A 106 -11.68 -13.57 2.82
CA VAL A 106 -11.71 -14.99 3.24
C VAL A 106 -11.28 -15.10 4.70
N ALA A 107 -12.14 -15.68 5.51
CA ALA A 107 -11.88 -15.90 6.95
C ALA A 107 -10.69 -16.84 7.19
N PRO A 108 -9.97 -16.70 8.30
CA PRO A 108 -10.11 -15.64 9.31
C PRO A 108 -9.69 -14.26 8.78
N VAL A 109 -10.34 -13.22 9.30
CA VAL A 109 -10.05 -11.81 8.96
C VAL A 109 -9.37 -11.15 10.15
N TYR A 110 -8.35 -10.38 9.89
CA TYR A 110 -7.66 -9.57 10.90
C TYR A 110 -7.53 -8.12 10.43
N ASP A 111 -7.48 -7.24 11.42
CA ASP A 111 -7.32 -5.80 11.22
C ASP A 111 -5.86 -5.40 11.45
N LYS A 112 -5.37 -4.49 10.61
CA LYS A 112 -4.03 -3.95 10.70
C LYS A 112 -4.08 -2.45 10.41
N SER A 113 -3.34 -1.66 11.18
CA SER A 113 -3.10 -0.25 10.89
C SER A 113 -1.63 -0.03 10.57
N VAL A 114 -1.37 0.71 9.48
CA VAL A 114 -0.02 1.07 9.05
C VAL A 114 0.05 2.59 8.96
N ILE A 115 1.00 3.19 9.66
CA ILE A 115 1.29 4.62 9.60
C ILE A 115 2.67 4.77 8.97
N THR A 116 2.74 5.56 7.90
CA THR A 116 4.01 5.91 7.28
C THR A 116 4.19 7.41 7.30
N PHE A 117 5.37 7.84 7.67
CA PHE A 117 5.76 9.24 7.64
C PHE A 117 7.12 9.35 6.96
N SER A 118 7.24 10.24 5.99
CA SER A 118 8.51 10.47 5.31
C SER A 118 8.83 11.95 5.15
N ILE A 119 10.11 12.25 5.24
CA ILE A 119 10.66 13.58 4.95
C ILE A 119 11.71 13.42 3.86
N LYS A 120 11.59 14.23 2.81
CA LYS A 120 12.59 14.36 1.76
C LYS A 120 13.09 15.79 1.74
N TYR A 121 14.42 15.97 1.71
CA TYR A 121 15.07 17.27 1.66
C TYR A 121 16.11 17.33 0.56
N ASP A 122 15.93 18.24 -0.38
CA ASP A 122 16.87 18.50 -1.45
C ASP A 122 17.96 19.45 -0.95
N LEU A 123 19.09 18.89 -0.48
CA LEU A 123 20.22 19.65 0.04
C LEU A 123 20.90 20.43 -1.08
N SER A 124 21.06 19.81 -2.24
CA SER A 124 21.61 20.43 -3.45
C SER A 124 20.95 19.82 -4.70
N ARG A 125 21.35 20.27 -5.89
CA ARG A 125 20.88 19.67 -7.15
C ARG A 125 21.17 18.16 -7.24
N TYR A 126 22.23 17.70 -6.60
CA TYR A 126 22.72 16.32 -6.71
C TYR A 126 22.55 15.50 -5.43
N ILE A 127 22.21 16.12 -4.31
CA ILE A 127 22.14 15.44 -3.01
C ILE A 127 20.75 15.61 -2.45
N LYS A 128 20.09 14.47 -2.22
CA LYS A 128 18.77 14.38 -1.58
C LYS A 128 18.88 13.52 -0.33
N LEU A 129 18.37 14.02 0.77
CA LEU A 129 18.24 13.27 2.01
C LEU A 129 16.81 12.79 2.16
N HIS A 130 16.63 11.55 2.61
CA HIS A 130 15.30 11.06 2.95
C HIS A 130 15.32 10.28 4.26
N SER A 131 14.22 10.34 4.97
CA SER A 131 13.98 9.57 6.17
C SER A 131 12.55 9.06 6.12
N ASP A 132 12.38 7.76 6.30
CA ASP A 132 11.08 7.11 6.35
C ASP A 132 10.91 6.45 7.71
N PHE A 133 9.77 6.70 8.33
CA PHE A 133 9.30 6.03 9.52
C PHE A 133 8.04 5.24 9.17
N MET A 134 7.99 3.99 9.55
CA MET A 134 6.81 3.15 9.41
C MET A 134 6.48 2.47 10.74
N TYR A 135 5.26 2.60 11.16
CA TYR A 135 4.67 1.83 12.25
C TYR A 135 3.60 0.90 11.70
N SER A 136 3.62 -0.35 12.14
CA SER A 136 2.59 -1.32 11.84
C SER A 136 2.12 -1.98 13.14
N SER A 137 0.82 -2.05 13.34
CA SER A 137 0.25 -2.70 14.53
C SER A 137 0.58 -4.19 14.64
N SER A 138 0.98 -4.84 13.55
CA SER A 138 1.39 -6.26 13.52
C SER A 138 2.90 -6.46 13.51
N ASP A 139 3.65 -5.57 12.88
CA ASP A 139 5.08 -5.81 12.56
C ASP A 139 6.03 -4.89 13.35
N GLY A 140 5.47 -3.97 14.15
CA GLY A 140 6.24 -3.01 14.95
C GLY A 140 6.78 -1.82 14.14
N ASN A 141 7.79 -1.15 14.70
CA ASN A 141 8.36 0.06 14.13
C ASN A 141 9.52 -0.25 13.19
N GLN A 142 9.58 0.45 12.07
CA GLN A 142 10.73 0.45 11.17
C GLN A 142 11.14 1.89 10.87
N ILE A 143 12.42 2.18 10.95
CA ILE A 143 13.00 3.47 10.57
C ILE A 143 14.02 3.22 9.46
N LYS A 144 13.89 3.93 8.36
CA LYS A 144 14.85 3.94 7.26
C LYS A 144 15.35 5.35 7.03
N VAL A 145 16.66 5.51 6.97
CA VAL A 145 17.28 6.79 6.62
C VAL A 145 18.21 6.53 5.45
N GLY A 146 18.17 7.39 4.46
CA GLY A 146 18.99 7.24 3.27
C GLY A 146 19.40 8.57 2.67
N MET A 147 20.43 8.52 1.85
CA MET A 147 20.91 9.61 1.03
C MET A 147 20.98 9.13 -0.41
N ILE A 148 20.38 9.89 -1.32
CA ILE A 148 20.46 9.64 -2.75
C ILE A 148 21.44 10.66 -3.32
N TRP A 149 22.41 10.18 -4.06
CA TRP A 149 23.37 10.99 -4.80
C TRP A 149 23.10 10.80 -6.29
N ASP A 150 22.65 11.87 -6.96
CA ASP A 150 22.46 11.88 -8.41
C ASP A 150 23.72 12.50 -9.07
N TRP A 151 24.27 11.82 -10.08
CA TRP A 151 25.45 12.27 -10.87
C TRP A 151 25.02 13.16 -12.03
#